data_aee4c0fa5fb5496ae7121676d1738067
#
_entry.id   aee4c0fa5fb5496ae7121676d1738067
#
_cell.length_a   1.000
_cell.length_b   1.000
_cell.length_c   1.000
_cell.angle_alpha   90.00
_cell.angle_beta   90.00
_cell.angle_gamma   90.00
#
_symmetry.space_group_name_H-M   'P 1'
#
loop_
_entity.id
_entity.type
_entity.pdbx_description
1 polymer ?
#
loop_
_entity_poly.entity_id
_entity_poly.type
_entity_poly.pdbx_seq_one_letter_code
_entity_poly.pdbx_strand_id
1 'polypeptide(L)'
;IKDGKEIEYKTFQFGSDDLSLLGDYYALRLINERFARTVRSVFLPLLRVQPRISSFPPEVKSYEEYSSGLDAFMSMTNSRIDELRGSMLTVLPPNFVNLCTSSRYGGKLEVSETNRTEFTSTEEKIIEVVNEGIAKVLEQSWKDLTPITIKFHSREQNPQFAAFVESSDLIIVCSFVMQLPKVDSMSFDIVYPLQTLKPVSSLLRSRVQSDVVETNLSWSLSLIHISEPTRLSV
;
A
#
# COMPACT_ATOMS: atom_id res chain seq x y z
N ILE A 1 0.51 17.93 52.96
CA ILE A 1 0.69 18.81 51.81
C ILE A 1 0.71 17.85 50.62
N LYS A 2 -0.42 17.77 49.87
CA LYS A 2 -0.63 16.85 48.75
C LYS A 2 -0.71 17.69 47.51
N ASP A 3 0.21 17.46 46.58
CA ASP A 3 0.10 17.95 45.20
C ASP A 3 -0.98 17.16 44.46
N GLY A 4 -2.13 17.81 44.22
CA GLY A 4 -3.17 17.29 43.36
C GLY A 4 -2.81 17.49 41.91
N LYS A 5 -2.23 16.49 41.26
CA LYS A 5 -2.28 16.39 39.78
C LYS A 5 -3.64 15.85 39.41
N GLU A 6 -4.49 16.67 38.83
CA GLU A 6 -5.69 16.22 38.11
C GLU A 6 -5.23 15.36 36.95
N ILE A 7 -5.57 14.09 37.01
CA ILE A 7 -5.39 13.16 35.87
C ILE A 7 -6.62 13.35 35.00
N GLU A 8 -6.43 14.00 33.86
CA GLU A 8 -7.46 14.15 32.83
C GLU A 8 -7.77 12.78 32.24
N TYR A 9 -8.89 12.18 32.66
CA TYR A 9 -9.39 10.92 32.11
C TYR A 9 -10.09 11.21 30.79
N LYS A 10 -9.51 10.81 29.66
CA LYS A 10 -10.19 10.78 28.39
C LYS A 10 -11.22 9.65 28.44
N THR A 11 -12.50 10.00 28.42
CA THR A 11 -13.60 9.02 28.43
C THR A 11 -13.53 8.17 27.16
N PHE A 12 -13.23 6.90 27.31
CA PHE A 12 -13.17 5.95 26.20
C PHE A 12 -14.61 5.52 25.88
N GLN A 13 -15.15 5.96 24.76
CA GLN A 13 -16.48 5.55 24.29
C GLN A 13 -16.35 4.22 23.53
N PHE A 14 -16.79 3.14 24.16
CA PHE A 14 -16.99 1.86 23.49
C PHE A 14 -18.11 2.00 22.45
N GLY A 15 -17.78 1.84 21.16
CA GLY A 15 -18.75 1.91 20.08
C GLY A 15 -18.70 3.16 19.21
N SER A 16 -17.71 4.04 19.41
CA SER A 16 -17.43 5.10 18.44
C SER A 16 -16.86 4.49 17.15
N ASP A 17 -17.25 5.03 16.01
CA ASP A 17 -16.73 4.62 14.70
C ASP A 17 -15.19 4.67 14.61
N ASP A 18 -14.53 5.42 15.49
CA ASP A 18 -13.08 5.57 15.57
C ASP A 18 -12.33 4.26 15.91
N LEU A 19 -12.90 3.39 16.75
CA LEU A 19 -12.33 2.06 17.01
C LEU A 19 -12.42 1.14 15.79
N SER A 20 -13.42 1.37 14.95
CA SER A 20 -13.57 0.68 13.67
C SER A 20 -12.50 1.12 12.66
N LEU A 21 -11.93 2.32 12.83
CA LEU A 21 -10.85 2.86 11.98
C LEU A 21 -9.49 2.21 12.26
N LEU A 22 -9.28 1.69 13.48
CA LEU A 22 -8.06 0.98 13.91
C LEU A 22 -8.14 -0.55 13.67
N GLY A 23 -9.21 -1.03 13.03
CA GLY A 23 -9.40 -2.44 12.73
C GLY A 23 -8.32 -2.98 11.79
N ASP A 24 -8.02 -4.29 11.91
CA ASP A 24 -7.12 -4.99 11.01
C ASP A 24 -7.62 -4.90 9.56
N TYR A 25 -6.87 -4.20 8.71
CA TYR A 25 -7.09 -4.16 7.26
C TYR A 25 -6.51 -5.43 6.61
N TYR A 26 -7.07 -6.59 7.00
CA TYR A 26 -6.53 -7.88 6.59
C TYR A 26 -6.47 -8.06 5.07
N ALA A 27 -7.55 -7.73 4.37
CA ALA A 27 -7.59 -7.85 2.92
C ALA A 27 -6.64 -6.86 2.24
N LEU A 28 -6.48 -5.63 2.77
CA LEU A 28 -5.49 -4.68 2.27
C LEU A 28 -4.06 -5.21 2.45
N ARG A 29 -3.79 -5.87 3.58
CA ARG A 29 -2.51 -6.54 3.79
C ARG A 29 -2.24 -7.62 2.75
N LEU A 30 -3.22 -8.45 2.42
CA LEU A 30 -3.10 -9.47 1.36
C LEU A 30 -2.88 -8.85 -0.02
N ILE A 31 -3.57 -7.73 -0.32
CA ILE A 31 -3.36 -6.95 -1.54
C ILE A 31 -1.91 -6.46 -1.61
N ASN A 32 -1.40 -5.88 -0.52
CA ASN A 32 -0.03 -5.39 -0.44
C ASN A 32 1.01 -6.51 -0.58
N GLU A 33 0.78 -7.67 0.01
CA GLU A 33 1.66 -8.85 -0.14
C GLU A 33 1.67 -9.36 -1.59
N ARG A 34 0.52 -9.37 -2.26
CA ARG A 34 0.42 -9.72 -3.68
C ARG A 34 1.12 -8.68 -4.55
N PHE A 35 0.87 -7.41 -4.31
CA PHE A 35 1.52 -6.30 -4.99
C PHE A 35 3.05 -6.38 -4.84
N ALA A 36 3.57 -6.58 -3.65
CA ALA A 36 5.01 -6.69 -3.39
C ALA A 36 5.67 -7.82 -4.20
N ARG A 37 4.97 -8.96 -4.39
CA ARG A 37 5.46 -10.06 -5.22
C ARG A 37 5.48 -9.72 -6.70
N THR A 38 4.50 -8.96 -7.18
CA THR A 38 4.30 -8.72 -8.62
C THR A 38 5.03 -7.47 -9.10
N VAL A 39 5.14 -6.42 -8.28
CA VAL A 39 5.77 -5.14 -8.64
C VAL A 39 7.27 -5.26 -8.98
N ARG A 40 7.90 -6.36 -8.60
CA ARG A 40 9.28 -6.70 -9.01
C ARG A 40 9.47 -6.66 -10.53
N SER A 41 8.43 -7.01 -11.29
CA SER A 41 8.46 -6.97 -12.76
C SER A 41 8.63 -5.55 -13.33
N VAL A 42 8.17 -4.54 -12.61
CA VAL A 42 8.34 -3.13 -12.98
C VAL A 42 9.79 -2.68 -12.86
N PHE A 43 10.47 -3.13 -11.80
CA PHE A 43 11.84 -2.72 -11.50
C PHE A 43 12.91 -3.54 -12.25
N LEU A 44 12.61 -4.78 -12.61
CA LEU A 44 13.58 -5.66 -13.30
C LEU A 44 14.18 -5.02 -14.57
N PRO A 45 13.43 -4.42 -15.50
CA PRO A 45 13.99 -3.79 -16.70
C PRO A 45 14.77 -2.50 -16.40
N LEU A 46 14.53 -1.86 -15.26
CA LEU A 46 15.23 -0.66 -14.83
C LEU A 46 16.54 -1.01 -14.13
N LEU A 47 16.49 -1.95 -13.19
CA LEU A 47 17.60 -2.31 -12.32
C LEU A 47 18.51 -3.41 -12.93
N ARG A 48 18.04 -4.13 -13.96
CA ARG A 48 18.71 -5.30 -14.55
C ARG A 48 19.05 -6.40 -13.54
N VAL A 49 18.55 -6.30 -12.35
CA VAL A 49 18.65 -7.27 -11.25
C VAL A 49 17.26 -7.41 -10.65
N GLN A 50 16.88 -8.63 -10.30
CA GLN A 50 15.59 -8.87 -9.68
C GLN A 50 15.61 -8.44 -8.21
N PRO A 51 14.83 -7.40 -7.81
CA PRO A 51 14.76 -6.99 -6.42
C PRO A 51 13.92 -7.97 -5.60
N ARG A 52 14.19 -8.03 -4.30
CA ARG A 52 13.26 -8.60 -3.33
C ARG A 52 12.45 -7.46 -2.73
N ILE A 53 11.11 -7.54 -2.83
CA ILE A 53 10.23 -6.52 -2.29
C ILE A 53 9.31 -7.17 -1.27
N SER A 54 9.21 -6.55 -0.10
CA SER A 54 8.35 -6.96 1.00
C SER A 54 7.46 -5.81 1.43
N SER A 55 6.22 -6.11 1.84
CA SER A 55 5.29 -5.13 2.40
C SER A 55 5.31 -5.18 3.93
N PHE A 56 5.18 -4.02 4.56
CA PHE A 56 4.85 -3.91 5.99
C PHE A 56 3.33 -3.92 6.22
N PRO A 57 2.88 -4.23 7.43
CA PRO A 57 1.48 -4.04 7.78
C PRO A 57 1.05 -2.59 7.54
N PRO A 58 -0.16 -2.35 6.99
CA PRO A 58 -0.68 -0.99 6.82
C PRO A 58 -0.79 -0.27 8.16
N GLU A 59 -0.39 1.00 8.20
CA GLU A 59 -0.45 1.86 9.38
C GLU A 59 -1.44 3.00 9.16
N VAL A 60 -2.24 3.30 10.19
CA VAL A 60 -3.14 4.47 10.20
C VAL A 60 -2.50 5.58 11.01
N LYS A 61 -2.35 6.74 10.40
CA LYS A 61 -1.82 7.95 11.06
C LYS A 61 -2.42 9.22 10.44
N SER A 62 -2.20 10.39 11.05
CA SER A 62 -2.58 11.66 10.43
C SER A 62 -1.62 12.00 9.29
N TYR A 63 -2.10 12.78 8.30
CA TYR A 63 -1.23 13.23 7.22
C TYR A 63 -0.10 14.14 7.72
N GLU A 64 -0.37 14.95 8.75
CA GLU A 64 0.64 15.80 9.40
C GLU A 64 1.78 14.96 10.00
N GLU A 65 1.45 13.89 10.74
CA GLU A 65 2.45 12.99 11.31
C GLU A 65 3.29 12.33 10.22
N TYR A 66 2.66 11.88 9.15
CA TYR A 66 3.34 11.25 8.02
C TYR A 66 4.24 12.23 7.28
N SER A 67 3.70 13.40 6.88
CA SER A 67 4.45 14.39 6.11
C SER A 67 5.62 15.01 6.87
N SER A 68 5.49 15.14 8.20
CA SER A 68 6.58 15.61 9.06
C SER A 68 7.74 14.62 9.16
N GLY A 69 7.49 13.34 8.90
CA GLY A 69 8.51 12.30 8.88
C GLY A 69 9.21 12.14 7.53
N LEU A 70 8.76 12.85 6.48
CA LEU A 70 9.37 12.78 5.15
C LEU A 70 10.52 13.79 5.02
N ASP A 71 11.49 13.43 4.17
CA ASP A 71 12.53 14.37 3.76
C ASP A 71 11.92 15.54 2.97
N ALA A 72 12.58 16.69 3.01
CA ALA A 72 12.11 17.91 2.32
C ALA A 72 11.98 17.76 0.79
N PHE A 73 12.59 16.74 0.23
CA PHE A 73 12.60 16.47 -1.20
C PHE A 73 12.24 15.01 -1.47
N MET A 74 11.08 14.77 -2.07
CA MET A 74 10.52 13.46 -2.37
C MET A 74 9.77 13.51 -3.71
N SER A 75 9.62 12.39 -4.40
CA SER A 75 8.70 12.32 -5.52
C SER A 75 7.33 11.86 -5.00
N MET A 76 6.38 12.76 -4.98
CA MET A 76 5.01 12.53 -4.52
C MET A 76 4.05 12.58 -5.71
N THR A 77 3.59 11.42 -6.15
CA THR A 77 2.66 11.30 -7.28
C THR A 77 1.26 11.07 -6.78
N ASN A 78 0.39 12.06 -6.98
CA ASN A 78 -1.02 11.97 -6.70
C ASN A 78 -1.74 11.32 -7.89
N SER A 79 -2.48 10.25 -7.63
CA SER A 79 -3.28 9.52 -8.63
C SER A 79 -4.71 9.39 -8.15
N ARG A 80 -5.66 9.48 -9.08
CA ARG A 80 -7.08 9.34 -8.81
C ARG A 80 -7.51 7.88 -9.00
N ILE A 81 -8.38 7.41 -8.12
CA ILE A 81 -9.03 6.10 -8.23
C ILE A 81 -10.51 6.35 -8.54
N ASP A 82 -10.90 6.09 -9.78
CA ASP A 82 -12.24 6.46 -10.28
C ASP A 82 -13.36 5.75 -9.51
N GLU A 83 -13.25 4.45 -9.29
CA GLU A 83 -14.28 3.61 -8.65
C GLU A 83 -14.47 3.94 -7.16
N LEU A 84 -13.41 4.38 -6.49
CA LEU A 84 -13.47 4.78 -5.09
C LEU A 84 -13.76 6.28 -4.90
N ARG A 85 -13.85 7.02 -6.01
CA ARG A 85 -14.06 8.48 -6.03
C ARG A 85 -13.08 9.24 -5.13
N GLY A 86 -11.87 8.75 -5.05
CA GLY A 86 -10.82 9.27 -4.18
C GLY A 86 -9.47 9.29 -4.87
N SER A 87 -8.45 9.58 -4.10
CA SER A 87 -7.07 9.66 -4.56
C SER A 87 -6.16 8.73 -3.77
N MET A 88 -4.98 8.50 -4.29
CA MET A 88 -3.86 7.84 -3.62
C MET A 88 -2.57 8.60 -3.91
N LEU A 89 -1.60 8.48 -3.02
CA LEU A 89 -0.28 9.08 -3.16
C LEU A 89 0.77 7.98 -3.25
N THR A 90 1.62 8.04 -4.26
CA THR A 90 2.84 7.21 -4.34
C THR A 90 4.03 8.09 -3.98
N VAL A 91 4.82 7.67 -3.00
CA VAL A 91 5.96 8.43 -2.48
C VAL A 91 7.24 7.66 -2.73
N LEU A 92 8.13 8.24 -3.53
CA LEU A 92 9.43 7.67 -3.89
C LEU A 92 10.54 8.59 -3.39
N PRO A 93 11.46 8.10 -2.56
CA PRO A 93 12.60 8.90 -2.11
C PRO A 93 13.60 9.14 -3.25
N PRO A 94 14.38 10.24 -3.21
CA PRO A 94 15.29 10.63 -4.29
C PRO A 94 16.40 9.61 -4.53
N ASN A 95 16.90 8.94 -3.51
CA ASN A 95 17.89 7.87 -3.62
C ASN A 95 17.35 6.66 -4.43
N PHE A 96 16.07 6.32 -4.25
CA PHE A 96 15.38 5.28 -5.02
C PHE A 96 15.30 5.66 -6.51
N VAL A 97 14.90 6.88 -6.81
CA VAL A 97 14.81 7.41 -8.18
C VAL A 97 16.17 7.45 -8.83
N ASN A 98 17.19 7.92 -8.12
CA ASN A 98 18.57 7.97 -8.59
C ASN A 98 19.09 6.57 -8.93
N LEU A 99 18.88 5.59 -8.07
CA LEU A 99 19.31 4.21 -8.30
C LEU A 99 18.67 3.64 -9.59
N CYS A 100 17.35 3.80 -9.76
CA CYS A 100 16.63 3.35 -10.94
C CYS A 100 17.17 4.04 -12.21
N THR A 101 17.43 5.34 -12.13
CA THR A 101 17.96 6.14 -13.25
C THR A 101 19.40 5.71 -13.61
N SER A 102 20.27 5.65 -12.63
CA SER A 102 21.68 5.24 -12.85
C SER A 102 21.77 3.85 -13.44
N SER A 103 21.05 2.89 -12.89
CA SER A 103 21.06 1.51 -13.39
C SER A 103 20.49 1.41 -14.80
N ARG A 104 19.41 2.13 -15.11
CA ARG A 104 18.81 2.16 -16.45
C ARG A 104 19.80 2.60 -17.53
N TYR A 105 20.65 3.57 -17.23
CA TYR A 105 21.64 4.11 -18.15
C TYR A 105 23.03 3.45 -18.05
N GLY A 106 23.13 2.33 -17.34
CA GLY A 106 24.35 1.51 -17.29
C GLY A 106 25.33 1.91 -16.20
N GLY A 107 24.91 2.77 -15.26
CA GLY A 107 25.65 3.08 -14.05
C GLY A 107 25.69 1.92 -13.06
N LYS A 108 26.51 2.07 -12.03
CA LYS A 108 26.58 1.09 -10.94
C LYS A 108 25.35 1.17 -10.05
N LEU A 109 24.99 0.02 -9.47
CA LEU A 109 23.97 -0.07 -8.42
C LEU A 109 24.57 0.43 -7.09
N GLU A 110 24.64 1.74 -6.93
CA GLU A 110 25.16 2.41 -5.73
C GLU A 110 24.17 3.52 -5.33
N VAL A 111 23.86 3.59 -4.06
CA VAL A 111 23.08 4.71 -3.51
C VAL A 111 24.03 5.89 -3.34
N SER A 112 23.80 6.96 -4.07
CA SER A 112 24.51 8.22 -3.84
C SER A 112 23.61 9.21 -3.14
N GLU A 113 24.07 9.75 -2.02
CA GLU A 113 23.41 10.89 -1.39
C GLU A 113 23.58 12.10 -2.31
N THR A 114 22.45 12.67 -2.70
CA THR A 114 22.41 13.86 -3.54
C THR A 114 21.75 15.00 -2.76
N ASN A 115 22.54 16.03 -2.45
CA ASN A 115 22.01 17.30 -1.91
C ASN A 115 21.30 18.10 -3.01
N ARG A 116 20.32 17.50 -3.67
CA ARG A 116 19.53 18.16 -4.72
C ARG A 116 18.15 18.52 -4.16
N THR A 117 17.56 19.53 -4.76
CA THR A 117 16.23 20.02 -4.46
C THR A 117 15.22 19.78 -5.58
N GLU A 118 15.69 19.26 -6.72
CA GLU A 118 14.86 19.01 -7.91
C GLU A 118 15.31 17.76 -8.65
N PHE A 119 14.37 17.06 -9.27
CA PHE A 119 14.64 15.96 -10.17
C PHE A 119 15.02 16.49 -11.56
N THR A 120 15.97 15.81 -12.20
CA THR A 120 16.32 16.07 -13.61
C THR A 120 15.21 15.56 -14.52
N SER A 121 15.12 16.11 -15.75
CA SER A 121 14.14 15.64 -16.75
C SER A 121 14.26 14.15 -17.08
N THR A 122 15.44 13.56 -16.89
CA THR A 122 15.67 12.14 -17.06
C THR A 122 15.07 11.33 -15.90
N GLU A 123 15.27 11.80 -14.66
CA GLU A 123 14.68 11.20 -13.47
C GLU A 123 13.16 11.31 -13.49
N GLU A 124 12.61 12.43 -13.95
CA GLU A 124 11.16 12.60 -14.11
C GLU A 124 10.55 11.55 -15.04
N LYS A 125 11.21 11.25 -16.18
CA LYS A 125 10.77 10.17 -17.08
C LYS A 125 10.82 8.80 -16.42
N ILE A 126 11.84 8.54 -15.59
CA ILE A 126 11.91 7.28 -14.83
C ILE A 126 10.81 7.21 -13.80
N ILE A 127 10.52 8.30 -13.10
CA ILE A 127 9.40 8.40 -12.14
C ILE A 127 8.07 8.10 -12.84
N GLU A 128 7.83 8.63 -14.03
CA GLU A 128 6.62 8.33 -14.82
C GLU A 128 6.50 6.84 -15.13
N VAL A 129 7.54 6.24 -15.68
CA VAL A 129 7.57 4.81 -16.01
C VAL A 129 7.35 3.93 -14.77
N VAL A 130 7.96 4.27 -13.64
CA VAL A 130 7.79 3.56 -12.37
C VAL A 130 6.34 3.68 -11.87
N ASN A 131 5.79 4.89 -11.84
CA ASN A 131 4.42 5.11 -11.36
C ASN A 131 3.35 4.44 -12.24
N GLU A 132 3.51 4.47 -13.57
CA GLU A 132 2.63 3.71 -14.48
C GLU A 132 2.72 2.20 -14.21
N GLY A 133 3.91 1.69 -14.00
CA GLY A 133 4.11 0.28 -13.66
C GLY A 133 3.48 -0.08 -12.32
N ILE A 134 3.69 0.74 -11.28
CA ILE A 134 3.07 0.58 -9.97
C ILE A 134 1.55 0.59 -10.08
N ALA A 135 0.96 1.56 -10.80
CA ALA A 135 -0.48 1.66 -10.98
C ALA A 135 -1.06 0.38 -11.62
N LYS A 136 -0.48 -0.10 -12.73
CA LYS A 136 -0.93 -1.34 -13.41
C LYS A 136 -0.87 -2.57 -12.51
N VAL A 137 0.21 -2.73 -11.75
CA VAL A 137 0.36 -3.86 -10.82
C VAL A 137 -0.60 -3.75 -9.65
N LEU A 138 -0.83 -2.53 -9.17
CA LEU A 138 -1.77 -2.29 -8.09
C LEU A 138 -3.21 -2.58 -8.52
N GLU A 139 -3.65 -2.14 -9.70
CA GLU A 139 -4.94 -2.49 -10.30
C GLU A 139 -5.14 -4.01 -10.38
N GLN A 140 -4.12 -4.74 -10.81
CA GLN A 140 -4.16 -6.20 -10.83
C GLN A 140 -4.27 -6.82 -9.44
N SER A 141 -3.60 -6.23 -8.45
CA SER A 141 -3.60 -6.72 -7.07
C SER A 141 -4.94 -6.50 -6.36
N TRP A 142 -5.68 -5.45 -6.75
CA TRP A 142 -7.00 -5.12 -6.24
C TRP A 142 -8.14 -5.89 -6.91
N LYS A 143 -7.89 -6.45 -8.09
CA LYS A 143 -8.94 -7.02 -8.96
C LYS A 143 -9.84 -8.04 -8.27
N ASP A 144 -9.30 -8.85 -7.36
CA ASP A 144 -10.08 -9.90 -6.67
C ASP A 144 -11.00 -9.33 -5.59
N LEU A 145 -10.69 -8.15 -5.05
CA LEU A 145 -11.55 -7.49 -4.07
C LEU A 145 -12.55 -6.56 -4.73
N THR A 146 -12.04 -5.63 -5.51
CA THR A 146 -12.80 -4.69 -6.34
C THR A 146 -11.90 -4.19 -7.47
N PRO A 147 -12.36 -4.20 -8.72
CA PRO A 147 -11.60 -3.62 -9.81
C PRO A 147 -11.46 -2.11 -9.59
N ILE A 148 -10.26 -1.59 -9.74
CA ILE A 148 -9.96 -0.17 -9.67
C ILE A 148 -9.19 0.28 -10.91
N THR A 149 -9.35 1.56 -11.28
CA THR A 149 -8.61 2.23 -12.35
C THR A 149 -7.88 3.43 -11.75
N ILE A 150 -6.57 3.44 -11.92
CA ILE A 150 -5.69 4.46 -11.35
C ILE A 150 -5.22 5.40 -12.46
N LYS A 151 -5.52 6.69 -12.31
CA LYS A 151 -5.15 7.73 -13.27
C LYS A 151 -4.24 8.75 -12.63
N PHE A 152 -3.14 9.06 -13.28
CA PHE A 152 -2.27 10.16 -12.87
C PHE A 152 -3.05 11.48 -12.77
N HIS A 153 -2.81 12.24 -11.73
CA HIS A 153 -3.42 13.56 -11.52
C HIS A 153 -2.36 14.66 -11.46
N SER A 154 -1.45 14.60 -10.51
CA SER A 154 -0.41 15.60 -10.31
C SER A 154 0.84 14.99 -9.66
N ARG A 155 1.94 15.73 -9.70
CA ARG A 155 3.18 15.37 -9.01
C ARG A 155 3.74 16.58 -8.30
N GLU A 156 4.20 16.36 -7.07
CA GLU A 156 4.88 17.33 -6.24
C GLU A 156 6.21 16.78 -5.76
N GLN A 157 7.15 17.67 -5.47
CA GLN A 157 8.49 17.29 -5.02
C GLN A 157 8.74 17.65 -3.56
N ASN A 158 7.93 18.53 -3.01
CA ASN A 158 8.01 18.95 -1.62
C ASN A 158 6.76 18.55 -0.85
N PRO A 159 6.89 17.76 0.24
CA PRO A 159 5.75 17.33 1.05
C PRO A 159 4.91 18.48 1.61
N GLN A 160 5.50 19.63 1.87
CA GLN A 160 4.79 20.79 2.41
C GLN A 160 3.81 21.44 1.40
N PHE A 161 4.05 21.25 0.10
CA PHE A 161 3.20 21.79 -0.97
C PHE A 161 2.25 20.75 -1.58
N ALA A 162 2.37 19.49 -1.17
CA ALA A 162 1.51 18.43 -1.65
C ALA A 162 0.09 18.61 -1.11
N ALA A 163 -0.77 19.27 -1.88
CA ALA A 163 -2.20 19.42 -1.60
C ALA A 163 -2.93 18.08 -1.87
N PHE A 164 -2.66 17.08 -1.03
CA PHE A 164 -3.24 15.75 -1.17
C PHE A 164 -4.51 15.60 -0.32
N VAL A 165 -4.43 15.96 0.95
CA VAL A 165 -5.51 15.96 1.94
C VAL A 165 -5.23 17.03 2.99
N GLU A 166 -6.16 17.29 3.89
CA GLU A 166 -5.93 18.19 5.03
C GLU A 166 -4.95 17.56 6.03
N SER A 167 -4.20 18.39 6.75
CA SER A 167 -3.17 17.94 7.69
C SER A 167 -3.72 17.01 8.78
N SER A 168 -4.95 17.24 9.21
CA SER A 168 -5.65 16.45 10.25
C SER A 168 -6.27 15.16 9.72
N ASP A 169 -6.36 14.98 8.39
CA ASP A 169 -6.99 13.82 7.81
C ASP A 169 -6.22 12.53 8.13
N LEU A 170 -6.96 11.47 8.41
CA LEU A 170 -6.40 10.15 8.61
C LEU A 170 -6.09 9.50 7.27
N ILE A 171 -4.91 8.93 7.20
CA ILE A 171 -4.40 8.20 6.05
C ILE A 171 -3.98 6.78 6.44
N ILE A 172 -3.99 5.89 5.47
CA ILE A 172 -3.42 4.54 5.58
C ILE A 172 -2.13 4.51 4.77
N VAL A 173 -1.02 4.25 5.44
CA VAL A 173 0.30 4.14 4.83
C VAL A 173 0.63 2.68 4.60
N CYS A 174 0.90 2.32 3.35
CA CYS A 174 1.37 1.01 2.93
C CYS A 174 2.83 1.14 2.51
N SER A 175 3.74 0.68 3.35
CA SER A 175 5.18 0.77 3.11
C SER A 175 5.74 -0.51 2.50
N PHE A 176 6.61 -0.35 1.50
CA PHE A 176 7.28 -1.44 0.80
C PHE A 176 8.79 -1.24 0.86
N VAL A 177 9.51 -2.32 1.21
CA VAL A 177 10.96 -2.31 1.26
C VAL A 177 11.52 -3.11 0.10
N MET A 178 12.39 -2.48 -0.67
CA MET A 178 13.15 -3.10 -1.75
C MET A 178 14.58 -3.42 -1.29
N GLN A 179 14.97 -4.66 -1.46
CA GLN A 179 16.30 -5.17 -1.17
C GLN A 179 16.99 -5.59 -2.47
N LEU A 180 18.21 -5.14 -2.65
CA LEU A 180 19.10 -5.48 -3.76
C LEU A 180 20.42 -6.06 -3.23
N PRO A 181 21.10 -6.92 -4.00
CA PRO A 181 22.42 -7.40 -3.61
C PRO A 181 23.43 -6.25 -3.52
N LYS A 182 24.13 -6.13 -2.40
CA LYS A 182 25.20 -5.14 -2.15
C LYS A 182 24.75 -3.67 -2.14
N VAL A 183 23.46 -3.41 -1.97
CA VAL A 183 22.89 -2.07 -1.84
C VAL A 183 22.04 -2.04 -0.59
N ASP A 184 22.06 -0.92 0.13
CA ASP A 184 21.20 -0.72 1.30
C ASP A 184 19.73 -0.80 0.90
N SER A 185 18.91 -1.34 1.81
CA SER A 185 17.47 -1.45 1.58
C SER A 185 16.85 -0.06 1.46
N MET A 186 15.94 0.08 0.51
CA MET A 186 15.20 1.31 0.27
C MET A 186 13.71 1.06 0.40
N SER A 187 12.97 2.09 0.81
CA SER A 187 11.52 2.00 0.93
C SER A 187 10.82 2.98 -0.01
N PHE A 188 9.59 2.64 -0.35
CA PHE A 188 8.63 3.54 -0.98
C PHE A 188 7.25 3.27 -0.40
N ASP A 189 6.39 4.29 -0.45
CA ASP A 189 5.08 4.21 0.19
C ASP A 189 3.95 4.40 -0.83
N ILE A 190 2.83 3.72 -0.55
CA ILE A 190 1.54 3.97 -1.17
C ILE A 190 0.59 4.39 -0.06
N VAL A 191 0.04 5.59 -0.18
CA VAL A 191 -0.76 6.23 0.86
C VAL A 191 -2.18 6.43 0.36
N TYR A 192 -3.15 6.00 1.15
CA TYR A 192 -4.57 6.19 0.87
C TYR A 192 -5.20 7.08 1.94
N PRO A 193 -5.92 8.16 1.57
CA PRO A 193 -6.82 8.79 2.51
C PRO A 193 -7.84 7.79 3.04
N LEU A 194 -8.11 7.80 4.33
CA LEU A 194 -9.08 6.89 4.92
C LEU A 194 -10.46 7.03 4.26
N GLN A 195 -10.82 8.24 3.87
CA GLN A 195 -12.07 8.53 3.15
C GLN A 195 -12.14 7.82 1.80
N THR A 196 -11.01 7.68 1.08
CA THR A 196 -10.95 6.94 -0.21
C THR A 196 -11.29 5.47 -0.03
N LEU A 197 -10.85 4.85 1.07
CA LEU A 197 -11.10 3.43 1.35
C LEU A 197 -12.41 3.18 2.11
N LYS A 198 -13.10 4.21 2.59
CA LYS A 198 -14.36 4.10 3.33
C LYS A 198 -15.43 3.27 2.59
N PRO A 199 -15.68 3.42 1.27
CA PRO A 199 -16.68 2.64 0.56
C PRO A 199 -16.43 1.13 0.56
N VAL A 200 -15.17 0.72 0.62
CA VAL A 200 -14.73 -0.69 0.60
C VAL A 200 -14.21 -1.17 1.95
N SER A 201 -14.34 -0.37 3.00
CA SER A 201 -13.79 -0.67 4.32
C SER A 201 -14.29 -1.99 4.91
N SER A 202 -15.56 -2.34 4.71
CA SER A 202 -16.13 -3.62 5.14
C SER A 202 -15.47 -4.82 4.45
N LEU A 203 -15.17 -4.68 3.15
CA LEU A 203 -14.46 -5.70 2.36
C LEU A 203 -13.00 -5.82 2.79
N LEU A 204 -12.35 -4.68 3.08
CA LEU A 204 -10.95 -4.65 3.52
C LEU A 204 -10.73 -5.26 4.91
N ARG A 205 -11.76 -5.28 5.74
CA ARG A 205 -11.72 -5.87 7.09
C ARG A 205 -12.17 -7.31 7.13
N SER A 206 -12.91 -7.80 6.13
CA SER A 206 -13.40 -9.17 6.13
C SER A 206 -12.23 -10.13 6.12
N ARG A 207 -12.10 -10.92 7.17
CA ARG A 207 -11.34 -12.17 7.15
C ARG A 207 -12.15 -13.15 6.30
N VAL A 208 -11.90 -13.11 5.02
CA VAL A 208 -12.21 -14.14 4.03
C VAL A 208 -13.41 -15.06 4.33
N GLN A 209 -14.47 -14.78 3.64
CA GLN A 209 -15.56 -15.75 3.42
C GLN A 209 -15.19 -16.82 2.36
N SER A 210 -14.01 -16.75 1.73
CA SER A 210 -13.58 -17.70 0.69
C SER A 210 -13.18 -19.07 1.22
N ASP A 211 -12.61 -19.16 2.43
CA ASP A 211 -12.26 -20.48 3.00
C ASP A 211 -13.49 -21.22 3.55
N VAL A 212 -14.56 -20.50 3.90
CA VAL A 212 -15.78 -21.11 4.41
C VAL A 212 -16.63 -21.71 3.28
N VAL A 213 -16.58 -21.14 2.08
CA VAL A 213 -17.36 -21.65 0.94
C VAL A 213 -16.72 -22.92 0.37
N GLU A 214 -15.39 -23.00 0.26
CA GLU A 214 -14.73 -24.23 -0.18
C GLU A 214 -14.85 -25.37 0.85
N THR A 215 -14.74 -25.05 2.15
CA THR A 215 -14.91 -26.06 3.20
C THR A 215 -16.35 -26.56 3.25
N ASN A 216 -17.36 -25.70 3.09
CA ASN A 216 -18.76 -26.12 3.09
C ASN A 216 -19.14 -26.94 1.86
N LEU A 217 -18.55 -26.67 0.68
CA LEU A 217 -18.78 -27.47 -0.52
C LEU A 217 -18.13 -28.85 -0.41
N SER A 218 -16.94 -28.97 0.19
CA SER A 218 -16.30 -30.26 0.41
C SER A 218 -17.01 -31.11 1.45
N TRP A 219 -17.56 -30.50 2.51
CA TRP A 219 -18.35 -31.19 3.52
C TRP A 219 -19.73 -31.63 3.01
N SER A 220 -20.40 -30.82 2.17
CA SER A 220 -21.69 -31.19 1.57
C SER A 220 -21.54 -32.33 0.58
N LEU A 221 -20.46 -32.39 -0.20
CA LEU A 221 -20.16 -33.51 -1.10
C LEU A 221 -19.78 -34.76 -0.37
N SER A 222 -19.11 -34.69 0.79
CA SER A 222 -18.79 -35.82 1.64
C SER A 222 -20.03 -36.45 2.29
N LEU A 223 -21.04 -35.64 2.67
CA LEU A 223 -22.29 -36.12 3.28
C LEU A 223 -23.22 -36.78 2.27
N ILE A 224 -23.16 -36.44 0.98
CA ILE A 224 -23.98 -37.07 -0.06
C ILE A 224 -23.49 -38.52 -0.35
N HIS A 225 -22.22 -38.84 -0.11
CA HIS A 225 -21.67 -40.17 -0.35
C HIS A 225 -21.93 -41.17 0.76
N ILE A 226 -22.42 -40.77 1.93
CA ILE A 226 -22.68 -41.67 3.09
C ILE A 226 -24.13 -42.18 3.13
N SER A 227 -25.04 -41.68 2.28
CA SER A 227 -26.47 -42.03 2.33
C SER A 227 -26.98 -42.99 1.27
N GLU A 228 -26.13 -43.79 0.59
CA GLU A 228 -26.62 -44.91 -0.21
C GLU A 228 -26.82 -46.15 0.64
N PRO A 229 -28.07 -46.61 0.82
CA PRO A 229 -28.31 -47.87 1.52
C PRO A 229 -27.94 -49.03 0.60
N THR A 230 -26.99 -49.83 1.00
CA THR A 230 -26.71 -51.15 0.42
C THR A 230 -27.96 -52.00 0.48
N ARG A 231 -28.66 -52.23 -0.63
CA ARG A 231 -29.64 -53.30 -0.79
C ARG A 231 -28.93 -54.64 -0.76
N LEU A 232 -29.06 -55.34 0.34
CA LEU A 232 -28.78 -56.79 0.41
C LEU A 232 -29.87 -57.49 -0.38
N SER A 233 -29.51 -58.19 -1.46
CA SER A 233 -30.35 -59.16 -2.15
C SER A 233 -30.29 -60.49 -1.38
N VAL A 234 -31.46 -60.96 -0.99
CA VAL A 234 -31.69 -62.34 -0.53
C VAL A 234 -32.05 -63.20 -1.73
#